data_566f63adc2510edbf2b0fd66f43ac281
#
_entry.id   566f63adc2510edbf2b0fd66f43ac281
#
_cell.length_a   1.000
_cell.length_b   1.000
_cell.length_c   1.000
_cell.angle_alpha   90.00
_cell.angle_beta   90.00
_cell.angle_gamma   90.00
#
_symmetry.space_group_name_H-M   'P 1'
#
loop_
_entity.id
_entity.type
_entity.pdbx_description
1 polymer ?
#
loop_
_entity_poly.entity_id
_entity_poly.type
_entity_poly.pdbx_seq_one_letter_code
_entity_poly.pdbx_strand_id
1 'polypeptide(L)'
;MTARKVTKELTITNKLGIHARPAALFVKTANQFECDIFVERGGETVNGKSIMGLMMLAAGPGSKLTLHTDGKDAARAAGELEDLVKHKFFEE
;
A
#
# COMPACT_ATOMS: atom_id res chain seq x y z
N MET A 1 26.53 1.81 6.09
CA MET A 1 25.51 2.22 5.11
C MET A 1 24.12 1.92 5.67
N THR A 2 23.23 2.88 5.61
CA THR A 2 21.89 2.72 6.17
C THR A 2 20.97 2.00 5.19
N ALA A 3 20.27 1.00 5.68
CA ALA A 3 19.27 0.33 4.86
C ALA A 3 18.14 1.30 4.56
N ARG A 4 17.68 1.33 3.30
CA ARG A 4 16.63 2.23 2.84
C ARG A 4 15.36 1.49 2.47
N LYS A 5 15.30 0.20 2.78
CA LYS A 5 14.15 -0.64 2.50
C LYS A 5 13.33 -0.83 3.76
N VAL A 6 12.02 -0.70 3.61
CA VAL A 6 11.09 -0.98 4.69
C VAL A 6 10.06 -1.99 4.18
N THR A 7 9.77 -2.99 4.99
CA THR A 7 8.76 -4.01 4.67
C THR A 7 7.75 -4.02 5.80
N LYS A 8 6.47 -3.95 5.46
CA LYS A 8 5.38 -3.98 6.42
C LYS A 8 4.28 -4.90 5.95
N GLU A 9 3.71 -5.67 6.87
CA GLU A 9 2.51 -6.44 6.57
C GLU A 9 1.29 -5.60 6.92
N LEU A 10 0.36 -5.50 5.98
CA LEU A 10 -0.88 -4.73 6.14
C LEU A 10 -2.06 -5.68 6.04
N THR A 11 -3.07 -5.45 6.85
CA THR A 11 -4.32 -6.21 6.77
C THR A 11 -5.43 -5.29 6.32
N ILE A 12 -6.12 -5.67 5.24
CA ILE A 12 -7.24 -4.90 4.72
C ILE A 12 -8.45 -5.14 5.61
N THR A 13 -8.99 -4.07 6.18
CA THR A 13 -10.11 -4.18 7.13
C THR A 13 -11.35 -3.42 6.71
N ASN A 14 -11.29 -2.62 5.64
CA ASN A 14 -12.46 -1.93 5.14
C ASN A 14 -13.41 -2.91 4.44
N LYS A 15 -14.70 -2.60 4.48
CA LYS A 15 -15.76 -3.51 4.10
C LYS A 15 -15.65 -4.04 2.67
N LEU A 16 -15.29 -3.18 1.73
CA LEU A 16 -15.25 -3.54 0.31
C LEU A 16 -13.85 -3.87 -0.19
N GLY A 17 -12.84 -3.82 0.68
CA GLY A 17 -11.47 -4.08 0.27
C GLY A 17 -10.92 -2.98 -0.65
N ILE A 18 -9.92 -3.33 -1.46
CA ILE A 18 -9.29 -2.36 -2.35
C ILE A 18 -10.03 -2.29 -3.67
N HIS A 19 -11.10 -1.49 -3.71
CA HIS A 19 -11.78 -1.13 -4.94
C HIS A 19 -11.21 0.22 -5.45
N ALA A 20 -11.85 0.83 -6.44
CA ALA A 20 -11.27 2.00 -7.12
C ALA A 20 -10.95 3.17 -6.20
N ARG A 21 -11.84 3.49 -5.26
CA ARG A 21 -11.63 4.65 -4.37
C ARG A 21 -10.45 4.46 -3.42
N PRO A 22 -10.34 3.34 -2.67
CA PRO A 22 -9.17 3.11 -1.83
C PRO A 22 -7.88 3.00 -2.65
N ALA A 23 -7.94 2.38 -3.83
CA ALA A 23 -6.76 2.28 -4.69
C ALA A 23 -6.28 3.67 -5.11
N ALA A 24 -7.20 4.55 -5.51
CA ALA A 24 -6.86 5.92 -5.90
C ALA A 24 -6.25 6.69 -4.73
N LEU A 25 -6.80 6.53 -3.52
CA LEU A 25 -6.29 7.22 -2.34
C LEU A 25 -4.90 6.71 -1.97
N PHE A 26 -4.68 5.40 -2.05
CA PHE A 26 -3.37 4.79 -1.81
C PHE A 26 -2.34 5.38 -2.79
N VAL A 27 -2.67 5.42 -4.07
CA VAL A 27 -1.77 5.93 -5.11
C VAL A 27 -1.49 7.42 -4.90
N LYS A 28 -2.51 8.20 -4.54
CA LYS A 28 -2.32 9.62 -4.26
C LYS A 28 -1.32 9.83 -3.13
N THR A 29 -1.45 9.04 -2.06
CA THR A 29 -0.52 9.10 -0.93
C THR A 29 0.87 8.63 -1.35
N ALA A 30 0.95 7.50 -2.06
CA ALA A 30 2.21 6.95 -2.51
C ALA A 30 2.98 7.91 -3.41
N ASN A 31 2.27 8.64 -4.27
CA ASN A 31 2.91 9.58 -5.21
C ASN A 31 3.50 10.81 -4.53
N GLN A 32 3.24 11.02 -3.24
CA GLN A 32 3.88 12.09 -2.48
C GLN A 32 5.33 11.77 -2.13
N PHE A 33 5.75 10.52 -2.34
CA PHE A 33 7.08 10.05 -1.97
C PHE A 33 7.88 9.68 -3.21
N GLU A 34 9.19 9.92 -3.14
CA GLU A 34 10.09 9.59 -4.24
C GLU A 34 10.51 8.12 -4.24
N CYS A 35 10.44 7.45 -3.09
CA CYS A 35 10.85 6.06 -2.97
C CYS A 35 10.02 5.15 -3.86
N ASP A 36 10.58 3.99 -4.18
CA ASP A 36 9.84 2.94 -4.86
C ASP A 36 8.87 2.30 -3.89
N ILE A 37 7.66 2.02 -4.35
CA ILE A 37 6.62 1.44 -3.52
C ILE A 37 6.00 0.26 -4.26
N PHE A 38 6.06 -0.91 -3.64
CA PHE A 38 5.49 -2.14 -4.20
C PHE A 38 4.58 -2.79 -3.18
N VAL A 39 3.54 -3.45 -3.66
CA VAL A 39 2.59 -4.17 -2.81
C VAL A 39 2.49 -5.59 -3.33
N GLU A 40 2.58 -6.54 -2.42
CA GLU A 40 2.58 -7.96 -2.75
C GLU A 40 1.43 -8.67 -2.05
N ARG A 41 0.78 -9.58 -2.77
CA ARG A 41 -0.21 -10.47 -2.22
C ARG A 41 -0.08 -11.83 -2.90
N GLY A 42 0.14 -12.88 -2.09
CA GLY A 42 0.16 -14.25 -2.62
C GLY A 42 1.17 -14.48 -3.73
N GLY A 43 2.34 -13.86 -3.63
CA GLY A 43 3.38 -14.03 -4.64
C GLY A 43 3.28 -13.10 -5.83
N GLU A 44 2.22 -12.30 -5.91
CA GLU A 44 2.06 -11.32 -6.98
C GLU A 44 2.43 -9.94 -6.45
N THR A 45 3.35 -9.26 -7.15
CA THR A 45 3.82 -7.93 -6.74
C THR A 45 3.41 -6.90 -7.78
N VAL A 46 2.85 -5.78 -7.30
CA VAL A 46 2.42 -4.69 -8.17
C VAL A 46 3.06 -3.39 -7.73
N ASN A 47 3.07 -2.41 -8.62
CA ASN A 47 3.55 -1.07 -8.31
C ASN A 47 2.52 -0.36 -7.46
N GLY A 48 2.92 0.10 -6.27
CA GLY A 48 2.03 0.81 -5.35
C GLY A 48 1.61 2.20 -5.82
N LYS A 49 2.17 2.66 -6.93
CA LYS A 49 1.78 3.93 -7.57
C LYS A 49 0.89 3.70 -8.79
N SER A 50 0.33 2.50 -8.93
CA SER A 50 -0.56 2.14 -10.03
C SER A 50 -1.93 1.74 -9.48
N ILE A 51 -2.97 2.48 -9.83
CA ILE A 51 -4.34 2.17 -9.43
C ILE A 51 -4.73 0.80 -9.96
N MET A 52 -4.46 0.53 -11.23
CA MET A 52 -4.80 -0.76 -11.82
C MET A 52 -4.04 -1.90 -11.17
N GLY A 53 -2.75 -1.68 -10.87
CA GLY A 53 -1.95 -2.70 -10.20
C GLY A 53 -2.56 -3.10 -8.87
N LEU A 54 -2.94 -2.12 -8.06
CA LEU A 54 -3.56 -2.40 -6.75
C LEU A 54 -4.88 -3.14 -6.90
N MET A 55 -5.71 -2.75 -7.87
CA MET A 55 -6.99 -3.40 -8.10
C MET A 55 -6.82 -4.85 -8.57
N MET A 56 -5.76 -5.13 -9.30
CA MET A 56 -5.48 -6.49 -9.78
C MET A 56 -5.17 -7.46 -8.66
N LEU A 57 -4.75 -6.97 -7.51
CA LEU A 57 -4.51 -7.83 -6.35
C LEU A 57 -5.81 -8.38 -5.75
N ALA A 58 -6.95 -7.78 -6.07
CA ALA A 58 -8.27 -8.22 -5.63
C ALA A 58 -8.35 -8.43 -4.12
N ALA A 59 -7.74 -7.52 -3.35
CA ALA A 59 -7.63 -7.67 -1.90
C ALA A 59 -8.92 -7.28 -1.20
N GLY A 60 -9.71 -8.28 -0.82
CA GLY A 60 -10.92 -8.08 -0.03
C GLY A 60 -10.65 -7.95 1.46
N PRO A 61 -11.70 -7.80 2.27
CA PRO A 61 -11.54 -7.70 3.73
C PRO A 61 -10.83 -8.94 4.27
N GLY A 62 -9.90 -8.72 5.18
CA GLY A 62 -9.10 -9.79 5.77
C GLY A 62 -7.85 -10.16 4.99
N SER A 63 -7.70 -9.65 3.77
CA SER A 63 -6.51 -9.93 2.98
C SER A 63 -5.27 -9.33 3.62
N LYS A 64 -4.16 -10.05 3.54
CA LYS A 64 -2.87 -9.55 3.99
C LYS A 64 -2.03 -9.16 2.80
N LEU A 65 -1.46 -7.97 2.89
CA LEU A 65 -0.58 -7.43 1.85
C LEU A 65 0.79 -7.18 2.47
N THR A 66 1.83 -7.35 1.67
CA THR A 66 3.17 -6.95 2.08
C THR A 66 3.55 -5.68 1.34
N LEU A 67 3.82 -4.64 2.09
CA LEU A 67 4.22 -3.35 1.56
C LEU A 67 5.75 -3.26 1.55
N HIS A 68 6.32 -2.95 0.41
CA HIS A 68 7.76 -2.73 0.28
C HIS A 68 8.00 -1.31 -0.16
N THR A 69 8.81 -0.57 0.61
CA THR A 69 9.25 0.76 0.21
C THR A 69 10.78 0.79 0.20
N ASP A 70 11.36 1.47 -0.79
CA ASP A 70 12.80 1.52 -0.95
C ASP A 70 13.21 2.89 -1.45
N GLY A 71 13.96 3.61 -0.63
CA GLY A 71 14.47 4.91 -1.00
C GLY A 71 14.63 5.82 0.19
N LYS A 72 14.94 7.07 -0.09
CA LYS A 72 15.29 8.07 0.90
C LYS A 72 14.17 8.33 1.91
N ASP A 73 12.91 8.35 1.43
CA ASP A 73 11.74 8.61 2.26
C ASP A 73 10.90 7.35 2.52
N ALA A 74 11.53 6.18 2.40
CA ALA A 74 10.84 4.90 2.51
C ALA A 74 10.12 4.71 3.85
N ALA A 75 10.76 5.13 4.95
CA ALA A 75 10.16 4.95 6.28
C ALA A 75 8.90 5.82 6.44
N ARG A 76 8.95 7.06 5.96
CA ARG A 76 7.78 7.95 6.01
C ARG A 76 6.65 7.41 5.13
N ALA A 77 7.00 6.96 3.93
CA ALA A 77 6.01 6.40 3.02
C ALA A 77 5.32 5.18 3.63
N ALA A 78 6.11 4.26 4.19
CA ALA A 78 5.56 3.06 4.81
C ALA A 78 4.62 3.42 5.96
N GLY A 79 5.00 4.38 6.80
CA GLY A 79 4.17 4.80 7.93
C GLY A 79 2.85 5.41 7.49
N GLU A 80 2.87 6.29 6.48
CA GLU A 80 1.66 6.95 6.02
C GLU A 80 0.72 5.98 5.30
N LEU A 81 1.27 5.05 4.53
CA LEU A 81 0.45 4.05 3.86
C LEU A 81 -0.14 3.06 4.86
N GLU A 82 0.63 2.68 5.87
CA GLU A 82 0.11 1.83 6.94
C GLU A 82 -1.03 2.51 7.69
N ASP A 83 -0.89 3.79 8.00
CA ASP A 83 -1.96 4.54 8.67
C ASP A 83 -3.22 4.61 7.82
N LEU A 84 -3.06 4.82 6.53
CA LEU A 84 -4.20 4.87 5.62
C LEU A 84 -4.99 3.56 5.66
N VAL A 85 -4.29 2.43 5.63
CA VAL A 85 -4.93 1.11 5.68
C VAL A 85 -5.58 0.88 7.04
N LYS A 86 -4.91 1.25 8.13
CA LYS A 86 -5.46 1.09 9.49
C LYS A 86 -6.72 1.89 9.70
N HIS A 87 -6.85 3.02 9.03
CA HIS A 87 -8.04 3.87 9.12
C HIS A 87 -9.09 3.49 8.07
N LYS A 88 -8.96 2.30 7.48
CA LYS A 88 -9.92 1.76 6.50
C LYS A 88 -10.13 2.70 5.32
N PHE A 89 -9.05 3.38 4.93
CA PHE A 89 -9.08 4.36 3.83
C PHE A 89 -10.12 5.47 4.09
N PHE A 90 -10.45 5.69 5.35
CA PHE A 90 -11.41 6.70 5.78
C PHE A 90 -12.81 6.50 5.17
N GLU A 91 -13.16 5.25 4.84
CA GLU A 91 -14.46 4.94 4.24
C GLU A 91 -15.56 4.66 5.26
N GLU A 92 -15.20 4.19 6.43
CA GLU A 92 -16.19 3.75 7.42
C GLU A 92 -16.00 4.38 8.76
#